data_2c08dd05f91c8f4e5fdd0d144f071cff
#
_entry.id   2c08dd05f91c8f4e5fdd0d144f071cff
#
_cell.length_a   1.000
_cell.length_b   1.000
_cell.length_c   1.000
_cell.angle_alpha   90.00
_cell.angle_beta   90.00
_cell.angle_gamma   90.00
#
_symmetry.space_group_name_H-M   'P 1'
#
loop_
_entity.id
_entity.type
_entity.pdbx_description
1 polymer ?
#
loop_
_entity_poly.entity_id
_entity_poly.type
_entity_poly.pdbx_seq_one_letter_code
_entity_poly.pdbx_strand_id
1 'polypeptide(L)'
;MPKPKKPVIEYRHYSLPIDFPVLLLSGERWKISDIKSKHLHFHNHMEIGICYSDGGVMEIKGERVPFRAGDVTFLPRYLPHTTYSSPNTASRWAYLFFSPEKLFQHSLKTPQTTMELNLRAIQASRCVLHKDQYPKVYTLATSIVEEIQQQSPFYRESAYGLLMSLYIELLRIQSSDENSHSRNLNQELEQPQETELQSRQHDLVISPALEFITRSYMMPVTIDELAELCHLSTTHFRRKFQEIMGTTPLDFLNSTRVEEACKRLKSTDASVLSISEQVGFRSISSFNRCFARLIGQSPKAWRTGAHMEAQSAKASILAFTGWV
;
A
#
# COMPACT_ATOMS: atom_id res chain seq x y z
N MET A 1 -6.30 -5.10 -36.60
CA MET A 1 -6.72 -4.25 -35.48
C MET A 1 -5.50 -3.84 -34.69
N PRO A 2 -5.30 -2.59 -34.31
CA PRO A 2 -4.19 -2.19 -33.48
C PRO A 2 -4.32 -2.90 -32.12
N LYS A 3 -3.20 -3.49 -31.62
CA LYS A 3 -3.17 -4.10 -30.29
C LYS A 3 -3.59 -3.06 -29.24
N PRO A 4 -4.51 -3.36 -28.30
CA PRO A 4 -4.87 -2.44 -27.25
C PRO A 4 -3.61 -1.97 -26.53
N LYS A 5 -3.40 -0.67 -26.40
CA LYS A 5 -2.30 -0.11 -25.62
C LYS A 5 -2.47 -0.59 -24.19
N LYS A 6 -1.43 -1.23 -23.63
CA LYS A 6 -1.43 -1.63 -22.22
C LYS A 6 -1.71 -0.37 -21.36
N PRO A 7 -2.56 -0.47 -20.34
CA PRO A 7 -2.79 0.64 -19.44
C PRO A 7 -1.46 1.08 -18.81
N VAL A 8 -1.20 2.36 -18.78
CA VAL A 8 -0.09 2.92 -18.02
C VAL A 8 -0.45 2.81 -16.56
N ILE A 9 0.45 2.29 -15.73
CA ILE A 9 0.24 2.10 -14.29
C ILE A 9 1.12 3.12 -13.56
N GLU A 10 0.52 3.90 -12.67
CA GLU A 10 1.17 4.94 -11.88
C GLU A 10 1.47 4.42 -10.47
N TYR A 11 2.71 4.57 -10.01
CA TYR A 11 3.07 4.30 -8.62
C TYR A 11 2.90 5.55 -7.77
N ARG A 12 2.11 5.46 -6.71
CA ARG A 12 1.90 6.51 -5.72
C ARG A 12 2.58 6.14 -4.41
N HIS A 13 3.60 6.89 -4.06
CA HIS A 13 4.33 6.69 -2.81
C HIS A 13 3.75 7.57 -1.71
N TYR A 14 3.28 6.95 -0.63
CA TYR A 14 2.83 7.64 0.57
C TYR A 14 3.85 7.45 1.69
N SER A 15 4.27 8.55 2.33
CA SER A 15 5.10 8.51 3.53
C SER A 15 4.22 8.57 4.77
N LEU A 16 4.34 7.57 5.64
CA LEU A 16 3.59 7.55 6.89
C LEU A 16 4.32 8.36 7.97
N PRO A 17 3.58 9.02 8.88
CA PRO A 17 4.16 9.65 10.07
C PRO A 17 4.97 8.66 10.90
N ILE A 18 6.06 9.14 11.51
CA ILE A 18 6.99 8.28 12.24
C ILE A 18 6.38 7.80 13.56
N ASP A 19 5.77 8.72 14.31
CA ASP A 19 5.25 8.46 15.65
C ASP A 19 3.98 7.62 15.65
N PHE A 20 3.17 7.77 14.59
CA PHE A 20 1.94 7.02 14.39
C PHE A 20 1.79 6.72 12.90
N PRO A 21 2.21 5.51 12.43
CA PRO A 21 2.34 5.20 11.00
C PRO A 21 0.97 4.98 10.31
N VAL A 22 0.10 5.96 10.44
CA VAL A 22 -1.21 6.03 9.80
C VAL A 22 -1.36 7.39 9.13
N LEU A 23 -1.74 7.39 7.85
CA LEU A 23 -2.05 8.60 7.10
C LEU A 23 -3.55 8.62 6.81
N LEU A 24 -4.22 9.69 7.24
CA LEU A 24 -5.62 9.96 6.89
C LEU A 24 -5.69 11.07 5.85
N LEU A 25 -6.35 10.79 4.72
CA LEU A 25 -6.73 11.75 3.72
C LEU A 25 -8.26 11.90 3.75
N SER A 26 -8.78 13.04 4.15
CA SER A 26 -10.21 13.26 4.33
C SER A 26 -10.60 14.73 4.17
N GLY A 27 -11.90 14.99 4.12
CA GLY A 27 -12.48 16.34 4.00
C GLY A 27 -13.10 16.59 2.63
N GLU A 28 -13.59 17.82 2.42
CA GLU A 28 -14.37 18.19 1.23
C GLU A 28 -13.58 18.14 -0.09
N ARG A 29 -12.26 18.15 -0.02
CA ARG A 29 -11.38 18.06 -1.20
C ARG A 29 -11.21 16.62 -1.73
N TRP A 30 -11.57 15.63 -0.95
CA TRP A 30 -11.39 14.22 -1.31
C TRP A 30 -12.65 13.71 -2.02
N LYS A 31 -12.83 14.21 -3.25
CA LYS A 31 -13.92 13.82 -4.17
C LYS A 31 -13.33 13.13 -5.39
N ILE A 32 -13.98 12.05 -5.79
CA ILE A 32 -13.67 11.35 -7.03
C ILE A 32 -14.72 11.75 -8.06
N SER A 33 -14.24 12.28 -9.19
CA SER A 33 -15.13 12.65 -10.30
C SER A 33 -15.63 11.43 -11.08
N ASP A 34 -16.57 11.66 -11.98
CA ASP A 34 -17.05 10.65 -12.93
C ASP A 34 -16.11 10.43 -14.12
N ILE A 35 -15.01 11.18 -14.19
CA ILE A 35 -14.02 11.04 -15.25
C ILE A 35 -13.10 9.89 -14.90
N LYS A 36 -13.21 8.78 -15.63
CA LYS A 36 -12.30 7.64 -15.47
C LYS A 36 -10.87 8.05 -15.82
N SER A 37 -9.95 7.80 -14.89
CA SER A 37 -8.51 7.95 -15.15
C SER A 37 -8.07 7.05 -16.31
N LYS A 38 -7.14 7.56 -17.15
CA LYS A 38 -6.48 6.78 -18.21
C LYS A 38 -5.47 5.77 -17.65
N HIS A 39 -5.14 5.88 -16.38
CA HIS A 39 -4.12 5.09 -15.71
C HIS A 39 -4.71 4.36 -14.51
N LEU A 40 -4.32 3.10 -14.33
CA LEU A 40 -4.41 2.44 -13.04
C LEU A 40 -3.32 3.02 -12.14
N HIS A 41 -3.54 3.01 -10.82
CA HIS A 41 -2.49 3.34 -9.87
C HIS A 41 -2.38 2.26 -8.79
N PHE A 42 -1.27 2.25 -8.10
CA PHE A 42 -1.04 1.43 -6.92
C PHE A 42 -0.14 2.17 -5.94
N HIS A 43 -0.12 1.75 -4.70
CA HIS A 43 0.63 2.40 -3.62
C HIS A 43 1.35 1.39 -2.71
N ASN A 44 2.26 1.93 -1.88
CA ASN A 44 3.17 1.17 -1.02
C ASN A 44 2.57 0.75 0.32
N HIS A 45 1.35 1.17 0.64
CA HIS A 45 0.66 0.85 1.89
C HIS A 45 -0.70 0.22 1.63
N MET A 46 -1.25 -0.44 2.64
CA MET A 46 -2.64 -0.83 2.64
C MET A 46 -3.52 0.41 2.66
N GLU A 47 -4.58 0.40 1.85
CA GLU A 47 -5.58 1.45 1.79
C GLU A 47 -6.92 0.94 2.30
N ILE A 48 -7.55 1.71 3.18
CA ILE A 48 -8.96 1.59 3.52
C ILE A 48 -9.65 2.86 3.02
N GLY A 49 -10.58 2.73 2.09
CA GLY A 49 -11.41 3.83 1.61
C GLY A 49 -12.81 3.76 2.22
N ILE A 50 -13.39 4.90 2.56
CA ILE A 50 -14.77 4.99 3.07
C ILE A 50 -15.51 5.95 2.16
N CYS A 51 -16.55 5.45 1.47
CA CYS A 51 -17.40 6.24 0.62
C CYS A 51 -18.53 6.89 1.42
N TYR A 52 -18.60 8.21 1.46
CA TYR A 52 -19.63 8.94 2.22
C TYR A 52 -20.81 9.38 1.37
N SER A 53 -20.63 9.58 0.08
CA SER A 53 -21.73 10.03 -0.81
C SER A 53 -21.60 9.42 -2.19
N ASP A 54 -22.72 9.34 -2.89
CA ASP A 54 -22.83 8.88 -4.26
C ASP A 54 -22.36 7.42 -4.44
N GLY A 55 -22.04 7.05 -5.66
CA GLY A 55 -21.57 5.72 -6.01
C GLY A 55 -20.77 5.77 -7.30
N GLY A 56 -20.30 4.60 -7.74
CA GLY A 56 -19.51 4.51 -8.95
C GLY A 56 -18.95 3.11 -9.15
N VAL A 57 -17.78 3.06 -9.77
CA VAL A 57 -17.10 1.81 -10.10
C VAL A 57 -15.63 1.90 -9.69
N MET A 58 -15.15 0.85 -9.06
CA MET A 58 -13.73 0.58 -8.84
C MET A 58 -13.28 -0.52 -9.80
N GLU A 59 -12.22 -0.29 -10.54
CA GLU A 59 -11.61 -1.31 -11.39
C GLU A 59 -10.39 -1.89 -10.67
N ILE A 60 -10.42 -3.19 -10.42
CA ILE A 60 -9.40 -3.95 -9.69
C ILE A 60 -9.14 -5.24 -10.45
N LYS A 61 -7.87 -5.57 -10.74
CA LYS A 61 -7.51 -6.81 -11.46
C LYS A 61 -8.28 -7.03 -12.78
N GLY A 62 -8.68 -5.94 -13.44
CA GLY A 62 -9.49 -5.98 -14.67
C GLY A 62 -10.99 -6.18 -14.47
N GLU A 63 -11.44 -6.40 -13.25
CA GLU A 63 -12.85 -6.49 -12.89
C GLU A 63 -13.41 -5.13 -12.51
N ARG A 64 -14.70 -4.92 -12.79
CA ARG A 64 -15.43 -3.70 -12.45
C ARG A 64 -16.36 -3.97 -11.28
N VAL A 65 -16.01 -3.45 -10.10
CA VAL A 65 -16.77 -3.63 -8.88
C VAL A 65 -17.54 -2.35 -8.55
N PRO A 66 -18.87 -2.37 -8.50
CA PRO A 66 -19.65 -1.20 -8.14
C PRO A 66 -19.46 -0.86 -6.64
N PHE A 67 -19.51 0.42 -6.32
CA PHE A 67 -19.56 0.93 -4.95
C PHE A 67 -20.67 1.97 -4.78
N ARG A 68 -21.09 2.20 -3.54
CA ARG A 68 -22.09 3.19 -3.15
C ARG A 68 -21.76 3.83 -1.80
N ALA A 69 -22.48 4.88 -1.46
CA ALA A 69 -22.35 5.52 -0.14
C ALA A 69 -22.54 4.51 1.00
N GLY A 70 -21.65 4.56 1.99
CA GLY A 70 -21.57 3.63 3.11
C GLY A 70 -20.67 2.42 2.86
N ASP A 71 -20.14 2.23 1.67
CA ASP A 71 -19.20 1.14 1.41
C ASP A 71 -17.81 1.47 1.92
N VAL A 72 -17.10 0.41 2.34
CA VAL A 72 -15.69 0.46 2.73
C VAL A 72 -14.89 -0.33 1.71
N THR A 73 -13.86 0.29 1.15
CA THR A 73 -12.92 -0.39 0.26
C THR A 73 -11.68 -0.82 1.03
N PHE A 74 -11.12 -1.93 0.61
CA PHE A 74 -9.93 -2.52 1.19
C PHE A 74 -8.97 -2.94 0.08
N LEU A 75 -7.84 -2.25 -0.02
CA LEU A 75 -6.86 -2.47 -1.07
C LEU A 75 -5.50 -2.83 -0.46
N PRO A 76 -5.01 -4.05 -0.72
CA PRO A 76 -3.64 -4.41 -0.40
C PRO A 76 -2.63 -3.49 -1.08
N ARG A 77 -1.45 -3.37 -0.49
CA ARG A 77 -0.33 -2.68 -1.16
C ARG A 77 -0.01 -3.32 -2.50
N TYR A 78 0.45 -2.48 -3.43
CA TYR A 78 0.86 -2.89 -4.79
C TYR A 78 -0.25 -3.49 -5.65
N LEU A 79 -1.52 -3.34 -5.28
CA LEU A 79 -2.66 -3.77 -6.09
C LEU A 79 -3.08 -2.63 -7.04
N PRO A 80 -2.94 -2.82 -8.39
CA PRO A 80 -3.37 -1.82 -9.34
C PRO A 80 -4.89 -1.67 -9.36
N HIS A 81 -5.35 -0.43 -9.25
CA HIS A 81 -6.77 -0.09 -9.25
C HIS A 81 -7.02 1.32 -9.78
N THR A 82 -8.27 1.63 -10.07
CA THR A 82 -8.77 2.98 -10.30
C THR A 82 -10.22 3.09 -9.88
N THR A 83 -10.64 4.28 -9.47
CA THR A 83 -12.00 4.56 -8.99
C THR A 83 -12.54 5.75 -9.75
N TYR A 84 -13.82 5.70 -10.12
CA TYR A 84 -14.53 6.81 -10.72
C TYR A 84 -16.02 6.76 -10.33
N SER A 85 -16.62 7.93 -10.18
CA SER A 85 -18.03 8.06 -9.77
C SER A 85 -18.99 7.76 -10.92
N SER A 86 -20.25 7.61 -10.58
CA SER A 86 -21.34 7.51 -11.55
C SER A 86 -21.45 8.81 -12.36
N PRO A 87 -21.95 8.77 -13.60
CA PRO A 87 -22.04 9.94 -14.45
C PRO A 87 -22.71 11.14 -13.75
N ASN A 88 -22.12 12.33 -13.90
CA ASN A 88 -22.59 13.59 -13.31
C ASN A 88 -22.58 13.62 -11.78
N THR A 89 -21.78 12.76 -11.11
CA THR A 89 -21.62 12.76 -9.66
C THR A 89 -20.15 12.89 -9.27
N ALA A 90 -19.91 13.20 -7.98
CA ALA A 90 -18.56 13.24 -7.41
C ALA A 90 -18.60 12.66 -5.99
N SER A 91 -18.27 11.38 -5.88
CA SER A 91 -18.31 10.66 -4.59
C SER A 91 -17.25 11.19 -3.61
N ARG A 92 -17.67 11.41 -2.36
CA ARG A 92 -16.80 11.91 -1.29
C ARG A 92 -16.23 10.74 -0.50
N TRP A 93 -14.92 10.82 -0.19
CA TRP A 93 -14.18 9.75 0.44
C TRP A 93 -13.34 10.20 1.62
N ALA A 94 -13.02 9.25 2.50
CA ALA A 94 -11.84 9.29 3.35
C ALA A 94 -10.99 8.06 3.07
N TYR A 95 -9.66 8.24 3.09
CA TYR A 95 -8.69 7.20 2.86
C TYR A 95 -7.72 7.09 4.03
N LEU A 96 -7.55 5.88 4.54
CA LEU A 96 -6.57 5.52 5.55
C LEU A 96 -5.48 4.68 4.91
N PHE A 97 -4.23 5.12 5.02
CA PHE A 97 -3.06 4.35 4.59
C PHE A 97 -2.25 3.94 5.82
N PHE A 98 -1.91 2.67 5.92
CA PHE A 98 -1.08 2.14 7.00
C PHE A 98 -0.35 0.86 6.59
N SER A 99 0.65 0.45 7.40
CA SER A 99 1.37 -0.81 7.23
C SER A 99 1.04 -1.72 8.42
N PRO A 100 0.24 -2.78 8.24
CA PRO A 100 -0.11 -3.70 9.34
C PRO A 100 1.11 -4.30 10.00
N GLU A 101 2.16 -4.62 9.23
CA GLU A 101 3.40 -5.22 9.72
C GLU A 101 4.12 -4.28 10.68
N LYS A 102 4.15 -2.97 10.37
CA LYS A 102 4.79 -1.97 11.24
C LYS A 102 3.94 -1.64 12.45
N LEU A 103 2.63 -1.60 12.25
CA LEU A 103 1.68 -1.21 13.29
C LEU A 103 1.50 -2.33 14.34
N PHE A 104 1.41 -3.59 13.90
CA PHE A 104 1.02 -4.72 14.76
C PHE A 104 2.14 -5.72 15.05
N GLN A 105 3.40 -5.42 14.69
CA GLN A 105 4.54 -6.34 14.81
C GLN A 105 4.73 -6.95 16.20
N HIS A 106 4.34 -6.24 17.26
CA HIS A 106 4.48 -6.71 18.66
C HIS A 106 3.19 -7.33 19.23
N SER A 107 2.06 -7.16 18.56
CA SER A 107 0.75 -7.55 19.07
C SER A 107 0.19 -8.80 18.42
N LEU A 108 0.54 -9.07 17.17
CA LEU A 108 0.09 -10.25 16.43
C LEU A 108 1.21 -11.28 16.38
N LYS A 109 1.01 -12.42 17.03
CA LYS A 109 1.95 -13.55 17.03
C LYS A 109 1.90 -14.41 15.76
N THR A 110 1.06 -14.05 14.79
CA THR A 110 0.91 -14.78 13.53
C THR A 110 2.11 -14.51 12.64
N PRO A 111 2.70 -15.52 11.99
CA PRO A 111 3.78 -15.30 11.03
C PRO A 111 3.33 -14.32 9.95
N GLN A 112 4.11 -13.27 9.73
CA GLN A 112 3.83 -12.22 8.71
C GLN A 112 3.50 -12.81 7.34
N THR A 113 4.15 -13.91 6.98
CA THR A 113 3.95 -14.63 5.73
C THR A 113 2.51 -15.12 5.52
N THR A 114 1.87 -15.64 6.56
CA THR A 114 0.49 -16.15 6.47
C THR A 114 -0.50 -15.01 6.28
N MET A 115 -0.31 -13.89 6.99
CA MET A 115 -1.19 -12.72 6.89
C MET A 115 -1.14 -12.09 5.49
N GLU A 116 0.02 -12.05 4.84
CA GLU A 116 0.17 -11.43 3.53
C GLU A 116 -0.22 -12.33 2.36
N LEU A 117 -0.02 -13.64 2.49
CA LEU A 117 -0.48 -14.59 1.46
C LEU A 117 -2.01 -14.54 1.31
N ASN A 118 -2.72 -14.40 2.43
CA ASN A 118 -4.18 -14.28 2.41
C ASN A 118 -4.64 -12.98 1.73
N LEU A 119 -3.90 -11.87 1.90
CA LEU A 119 -4.22 -10.60 1.24
C LEU A 119 -4.03 -10.63 -0.28
N ARG A 120 -3.10 -11.44 -0.80
CA ARG A 120 -2.89 -11.61 -2.25
C ARG A 120 -4.00 -12.39 -2.93
N ALA A 121 -4.62 -13.32 -2.22
CA ALA A 121 -5.70 -14.16 -2.73
C ALA A 121 -7.05 -13.42 -2.83
N ILE A 122 -7.12 -12.14 -2.39
CA ILE A 122 -8.37 -11.37 -2.42
C ILE A 122 -8.91 -11.26 -3.86
N GLN A 123 -10.16 -11.67 -4.02
CA GLN A 123 -10.93 -11.42 -5.23
C GLN A 123 -11.31 -9.93 -5.31
N ALA A 124 -11.37 -9.37 -6.52
CA ALA A 124 -11.71 -7.96 -6.73
C ALA A 124 -13.04 -7.56 -6.09
N SER A 125 -14.06 -8.40 -6.21
CA SER A 125 -15.39 -8.20 -5.60
C SER A 125 -15.36 -8.04 -4.09
N ARG A 126 -14.32 -8.52 -3.41
CA ARG A 126 -14.14 -8.43 -1.95
C ARG A 126 -13.32 -7.24 -1.49
N CYS A 127 -12.80 -6.49 -2.43
CA CYS A 127 -12.19 -5.22 -2.13
C CYS A 127 -13.22 -4.11 -1.83
N VAL A 128 -14.51 -4.36 -2.08
CA VAL A 128 -15.62 -3.44 -1.76
C VAL A 128 -16.58 -4.14 -0.80
N LEU A 129 -16.65 -3.66 0.43
CA LEU A 129 -17.43 -4.23 1.52
C LEU A 129 -18.66 -3.36 1.77
N HIS A 130 -19.84 -3.87 1.43
CA HIS A 130 -21.09 -3.15 1.56
C HIS A 130 -21.52 -3.03 3.03
N LYS A 131 -21.87 -1.82 3.46
CA LYS A 131 -22.29 -1.53 4.85
C LYS A 131 -23.39 -2.47 5.36
N ASP A 132 -24.35 -2.80 4.51
CA ASP A 132 -25.47 -3.66 4.88
C ASP A 132 -25.03 -5.10 5.20
N GLN A 133 -23.97 -5.58 4.54
CA GLN A 133 -23.41 -6.91 4.76
C GLN A 133 -22.31 -6.91 5.84
N TYR A 134 -21.57 -5.81 5.94
CA TYR A 134 -20.43 -5.66 6.83
C TYR A 134 -20.54 -4.42 7.74
N PRO A 135 -21.63 -4.25 8.52
CA PRO A 135 -21.88 -3.05 9.33
C PRO A 135 -20.76 -2.79 10.34
N LYS A 136 -20.16 -3.85 10.90
CA LYS A 136 -19.04 -3.74 11.83
C LYS A 136 -17.79 -3.12 11.19
N VAL A 137 -17.48 -3.48 9.94
CA VAL A 137 -16.35 -2.90 9.19
C VAL A 137 -16.58 -1.41 8.99
N TYR A 138 -17.78 -1.02 8.57
CA TYR A 138 -18.14 0.39 8.39
C TYR A 138 -18.01 1.18 9.70
N THR A 139 -18.57 0.66 10.80
CA THR A 139 -18.48 1.31 12.12
C THR A 139 -17.05 1.50 12.57
N LEU A 140 -16.21 0.45 12.49
CA LEU A 140 -14.81 0.54 12.88
C LEU A 140 -14.04 1.55 12.01
N ALA A 141 -14.24 1.51 10.67
CA ALA A 141 -13.57 2.42 9.75
C ALA A 141 -13.93 3.89 10.01
N THR A 142 -15.22 4.19 10.22
CA THR A 142 -15.68 5.56 10.54
C THR A 142 -15.18 6.03 11.88
N SER A 143 -15.21 5.18 12.92
CA SER A 143 -14.66 5.52 14.25
C SER A 143 -13.17 5.84 14.20
N ILE A 144 -12.38 5.13 13.40
CA ILE A 144 -10.95 5.45 13.21
C ILE A 144 -10.78 6.85 12.61
N VAL A 145 -11.57 7.17 11.59
CA VAL A 145 -11.52 8.50 10.95
C VAL A 145 -11.87 9.60 11.96
N GLU A 146 -12.91 9.40 12.75
CA GLU A 146 -13.36 10.34 13.79
C GLU A 146 -12.27 10.56 14.85
N GLU A 147 -11.67 9.48 15.38
CA GLU A 147 -10.57 9.57 16.34
C GLU A 147 -9.38 10.38 15.81
N ILE A 148 -8.95 10.09 14.58
CA ILE A 148 -7.80 10.79 13.98
C ILE A 148 -8.13 12.25 13.64
N GLN A 149 -9.38 12.59 13.33
CA GLN A 149 -9.81 13.96 13.05
C GLN A 149 -9.96 14.78 14.33
N GLN A 150 -10.56 14.21 15.37
CA GLN A 150 -10.82 14.92 16.62
C GLN A 150 -9.57 15.11 17.48
N GLN A 151 -8.63 14.16 17.41
CA GLN A 151 -7.37 14.16 18.18
C GLN A 151 -7.58 14.38 19.69
N SER A 152 -8.62 13.75 20.24
CA SER A 152 -8.87 13.74 21.68
C SER A 152 -7.69 13.11 22.45
N PRO A 153 -7.53 13.33 23.75
CA PRO A 153 -6.50 12.64 24.54
C PRO A 153 -6.53 11.12 24.29
N PHE A 154 -5.35 10.52 24.05
CA PHE A 154 -5.19 9.09 23.74
C PHE A 154 -5.77 8.65 22.38
N TYR A 155 -6.01 9.55 21.43
CA TYR A 155 -6.57 9.21 20.13
C TYR A 155 -5.71 8.22 19.34
N ARG A 156 -4.38 8.21 19.54
CA ARG A 156 -3.47 7.28 18.84
C ARG A 156 -3.65 5.86 19.34
N GLU A 157 -3.76 5.69 20.64
CA GLU A 157 -4.00 4.40 21.29
C GLU A 157 -5.39 3.85 20.93
N SER A 158 -6.40 4.73 20.95
CA SER A 158 -7.76 4.40 20.52
C SER A 158 -7.79 3.98 19.05
N ALA A 159 -7.25 4.81 18.16
CA ALA A 159 -7.15 4.50 16.73
C ALA A 159 -6.34 3.23 16.44
N TYR A 160 -5.26 2.96 17.21
CA TYR A 160 -4.50 1.70 17.12
C TYR A 160 -5.37 0.49 17.44
N GLY A 161 -6.13 0.52 18.54
CA GLY A 161 -7.03 -0.56 18.93
C GLY A 161 -8.14 -0.82 17.90
N LEU A 162 -8.73 0.26 17.37
CA LEU A 162 -9.76 0.21 16.32
C LEU A 162 -9.18 -0.33 14.99
N LEU A 163 -8.00 0.11 14.58
CA LEU A 163 -7.29 -0.39 13.39
C LEU A 163 -6.97 -1.87 13.51
N MET A 164 -6.52 -2.33 14.68
CA MET A 164 -6.27 -3.75 14.93
C MET A 164 -7.57 -4.56 14.83
N SER A 165 -8.65 -4.07 15.43
CA SER A 165 -9.96 -4.72 15.37
C SER A 165 -10.49 -4.80 13.94
N LEU A 166 -10.36 -3.70 13.17
CA LEU A 166 -10.73 -3.65 11.75
C LEU A 166 -9.90 -4.64 10.93
N TYR A 167 -8.60 -4.66 11.12
CA TYR A 167 -7.70 -5.54 10.40
C TYR A 167 -7.99 -7.02 10.66
N ILE A 168 -8.24 -7.41 11.91
CA ILE A 168 -8.65 -8.77 12.27
C ILE A 168 -9.99 -9.13 11.63
N GLU A 169 -10.95 -8.20 11.57
CA GLU A 169 -12.23 -8.45 10.92
C GLU A 169 -12.07 -8.69 9.42
N LEU A 170 -11.22 -7.90 8.75
CA LEU A 170 -10.89 -8.12 7.34
C LEU A 170 -10.25 -9.49 7.10
N LEU A 171 -9.33 -9.92 7.98
CA LEU A 171 -8.75 -11.27 7.91
C LEU A 171 -9.80 -12.37 8.08
N ARG A 172 -10.78 -12.20 8.98
CA ARG A 172 -11.87 -13.17 9.18
C ARG A 172 -12.77 -13.29 7.96
N ILE A 173 -13.11 -12.16 7.33
CA ILE A 173 -13.91 -12.12 6.10
C ILE A 173 -13.20 -12.92 4.99
N GLN A 174 -11.89 -12.84 4.90
CA GLN A 174 -11.12 -13.58 3.91
C GLN A 174 -11.02 -15.08 4.22
N SER A 175 -10.70 -15.44 5.46
CA SER A 175 -10.50 -16.84 5.84
C SER A 175 -11.79 -17.67 5.86
N SER A 176 -12.96 -17.04 6.00
CA SER A 176 -14.24 -17.75 5.94
C SER A 176 -14.51 -18.38 4.57
N ASP A 177 -13.85 -17.95 3.52
CA ASP A 177 -14.06 -18.40 2.14
C ASP A 177 -13.07 -19.43 1.65
N GLU A 178 -11.85 -19.46 2.15
CA GLU A 178 -10.90 -20.54 1.87
C GLU A 178 -11.52 -21.87 2.31
N ASN A 179 -12.25 -21.87 3.42
CA ASN A 179 -13.00 -23.05 3.89
C ASN A 179 -14.20 -23.41 3.02
N SER A 180 -14.80 -22.45 2.32
CA SER A 180 -15.93 -22.70 1.41
C SER A 180 -15.44 -23.25 0.05
N HIS A 181 -14.31 -22.74 -0.45
CA HIS A 181 -13.69 -23.23 -1.69
C HIS A 181 -13.02 -24.59 -1.51
N SER A 182 -12.36 -24.86 -0.38
CA SER A 182 -11.75 -26.15 -0.10
C SER A 182 -12.76 -27.29 0.01
N ARG A 183 -14.03 -27.00 0.38
CA ARG A 183 -15.11 -27.99 0.36
C ARG A 183 -15.63 -28.29 -1.04
N ASN A 184 -15.55 -27.35 -1.97
CA ASN A 184 -15.97 -27.54 -3.36
C ASN A 184 -14.86 -28.11 -4.24
N LEU A 185 -13.57 -27.91 -3.91
CA LEU A 185 -12.41 -28.43 -4.66
C LEU A 185 -12.25 -29.97 -4.57
N ASN A 186 -12.89 -30.62 -3.59
CA ASN A 186 -12.92 -32.09 -3.54
C ASN A 186 -13.89 -32.75 -4.53
N GLN A 187 -14.59 -31.97 -5.34
CA GLN A 187 -15.51 -32.50 -6.37
C GLN A 187 -15.12 -32.20 -7.84
N GLU A 188 -14.14 -31.31 -8.08
CA GLU A 188 -13.72 -30.96 -9.45
C GLU A 188 -12.19 -30.98 -9.60
N LEU A 189 -11.63 -32.15 -9.68
CA LEU A 189 -10.31 -32.42 -10.26
C LEU A 189 -10.43 -32.46 -11.77
N GLU A 190 -10.52 -31.33 -12.47
CA GLU A 190 -10.22 -31.28 -13.92
C GLU A 190 -9.94 -29.80 -14.34
N GLN A 191 -8.72 -29.61 -14.86
CA GLN A 191 -8.17 -28.52 -15.67
C GLN A 191 -8.02 -27.11 -15.00
N PRO A 192 -6.84 -26.46 -15.12
CA PRO A 192 -6.67 -25.06 -14.73
C PRO A 192 -7.48 -24.19 -15.69
N GLN A 193 -8.54 -23.58 -15.18
CA GLN A 193 -9.44 -22.74 -15.96
C GLN A 193 -8.74 -21.47 -16.44
N GLU A 194 -9.09 -21.03 -17.66
CA GLU A 194 -8.62 -19.78 -18.30
C GLU A 194 -8.73 -18.53 -17.39
N THR A 195 -9.57 -18.57 -16.37
CA THR A 195 -9.78 -17.53 -15.36
C THR A 195 -8.55 -17.26 -14.49
N GLU A 196 -7.77 -18.30 -14.11
CA GLU A 196 -6.53 -18.13 -13.35
C GLU A 196 -5.41 -17.49 -14.17
N LEU A 197 -5.35 -17.82 -15.47
CA LEU A 197 -4.38 -17.20 -16.38
C LEU A 197 -4.70 -15.72 -16.64
N GLN A 198 -5.98 -15.36 -16.71
CA GLN A 198 -6.41 -13.96 -16.89
C GLN A 198 -6.19 -13.13 -15.62
N SER A 199 -6.40 -13.69 -14.42
CA SER A 199 -6.09 -13.02 -13.14
C SER A 199 -4.60 -12.68 -13.01
N ARG A 200 -3.71 -13.60 -13.39
CA ARG A 200 -2.25 -13.38 -13.40
C ARG A 200 -1.77 -12.29 -14.37
N GLN A 201 -2.56 -11.96 -15.40
CA GLN A 201 -2.21 -10.90 -16.35
C GLN A 201 -2.42 -9.47 -15.79
N HIS A 202 -3.21 -9.31 -14.75
CA HIS A 202 -3.52 -8.01 -14.13
C HIS A 202 -2.72 -7.74 -12.85
N ASP A 203 -2.10 -8.75 -12.27
CA ASP A 203 -1.18 -8.54 -11.16
C ASP A 203 0.12 -7.88 -11.65
N LEU A 204 0.68 -7.00 -10.84
CA LEU A 204 2.00 -6.44 -11.16
C LEU A 204 3.03 -7.56 -11.14
N VAL A 205 3.58 -7.88 -12.30
CA VAL A 205 4.60 -8.94 -12.43
C VAL A 205 5.81 -8.74 -11.49
N ILE A 206 6.06 -7.49 -11.04
CA ILE A 206 7.15 -7.16 -10.11
C ILE A 206 6.71 -7.11 -8.64
N SER A 207 5.43 -7.38 -8.31
CA SER A 207 4.93 -7.35 -6.93
C SER A 207 5.75 -8.21 -5.96
N PRO A 208 6.15 -9.46 -6.32
CA PRO A 208 6.98 -10.28 -5.43
C PRO A 208 8.30 -9.61 -5.04
N ALA A 209 8.95 -8.93 -6.00
CA ALA A 209 10.18 -8.20 -5.72
C ALA A 209 9.95 -6.96 -4.85
N LEU A 210 8.88 -6.19 -5.09
CA LEU A 210 8.53 -5.02 -4.26
C LEU A 210 8.28 -5.42 -2.82
N GLU A 211 7.56 -6.50 -2.60
CA GLU A 211 7.28 -7.02 -1.27
C GLU A 211 8.54 -7.54 -0.59
N PHE A 212 9.36 -8.30 -1.32
CA PHE A 212 10.64 -8.79 -0.79
C PHE A 212 11.54 -7.63 -0.37
N ILE A 213 11.69 -6.59 -1.21
CA ILE A 213 12.46 -5.39 -0.88
C ILE A 213 11.90 -4.75 0.41
N THR A 214 10.60 -4.55 0.49
CA THR A 214 9.97 -3.88 1.64
C THR A 214 10.19 -4.62 2.96
N ARG A 215 10.25 -5.96 2.92
CA ARG A 215 10.47 -6.80 4.10
C ARG A 215 11.95 -7.00 4.44
N SER A 216 12.76 -7.15 3.41
CA SER A 216 14.13 -7.65 3.52
C SER A 216 15.17 -6.60 3.15
N TYR A 217 14.82 -5.31 3.11
CA TYR A 217 15.74 -4.22 2.72
C TYR A 217 17.03 -4.19 3.53
N MET A 218 17.02 -4.65 4.78
CA MET A 218 18.19 -4.73 5.65
C MET A 218 19.21 -5.80 5.20
N MET A 219 18.72 -6.82 4.51
CA MET A 219 19.54 -7.94 4.07
C MET A 219 20.30 -7.61 2.79
N PRO A 220 21.38 -8.32 2.47
CA PRO A 220 21.96 -8.31 1.12
C PRO A 220 20.92 -8.80 0.13
N VAL A 221 20.55 -7.96 -0.83
CA VAL A 221 19.58 -8.26 -1.88
C VAL A 221 20.27 -8.09 -3.22
N THR A 222 20.18 -9.10 -4.07
CA THR A 222 20.70 -9.07 -5.45
C THR A 222 19.56 -8.88 -6.45
N ILE A 223 19.88 -8.33 -7.62
CA ILE A 223 18.89 -8.13 -8.67
C ILE A 223 18.46 -9.47 -9.29
N ASP A 224 19.33 -10.46 -9.26
CA ASP A 224 19.04 -11.80 -9.77
C ASP A 224 18.02 -12.52 -8.90
N GLU A 225 18.15 -12.45 -7.57
CA GLU A 225 17.14 -12.95 -6.62
C GLU A 225 15.77 -12.29 -6.82
N LEU A 226 15.76 -10.97 -7.03
CA LEU A 226 14.50 -10.24 -7.30
C LEU A 226 13.85 -10.65 -8.62
N ALA A 227 14.66 -10.92 -9.65
CA ALA A 227 14.18 -11.39 -10.94
C ALA A 227 13.60 -12.81 -10.85
N GLU A 228 14.27 -13.69 -10.10
CA GLU A 228 13.83 -15.06 -9.85
C GLU A 228 12.48 -15.10 -9.12
N LEU A 229 12.31 -14.27 -8.06
CA LEU A 229 11.02 -14.13 -7.37
C LEU A 229 9.87 -13.72 -8.30
N CYS A 230 10.20 -13.00 -9.38
CA CYS A 230 9.23 -12.57 -10.38
C CYS A 230 9.10 -13.54 -11.57
N HIS A 231 9.81 -14.67 -11.56
CA HIS A 231 9.92 -15.60 -12.67
C HIS A 231 10.34 -14.94 -13.99
N LEU A 232 11.28 -14.00 -13.92
CA LEU A 232 11.82 -13.24 -15.04
C LEU A 232 13.33 -13.39 -15.14
N SER A 233 13.86 -13.28 -16.37
CA SER A 233 15.29 -13.04 -16.52
C SER A 233 15.68 -11.67 -15.96
N THR A 234 16.90 -11.51 -15.45
CA THR A 234 17.42 -10.25 -14.86
C THR A 234 17.23 -9.04 -15.80
N THR A 235 17.49 -9.22 -17.10
CA THR A 235 17.33 -8.15 -18.10
C THR A 235 15.85 -7.76 -18.27
N HIS A 236 14.95 -8.76 -18.33
CA HIS A 236 13.52 -8.51 -18.47
C HIS A 236 12.96 -7.87 -17.19
N PHE A 237 13.39 -8.35 -16.01
CA PHE A 237 13.01 -7.77 -14.71
C PHE A 237 13.41 -6.29 -14.61
N ARG A 238 14.67 -5.94 -14.88
CA ARG A 238 15.15 -4.54 -14.86
C ARG A 238 14.32 -3.63 -15.75
N ARG A 239 14.05 -4.08 -16.98
CA ARG A 239 13.21 -3.33 -17.92
C ARG A 239 11.79 -3.16 -17.41
N LYS A 240 11.14 -4.24 -16.93
CA LYS A 240 9.78 -4.18 -16.40
C LYS A 240 9.69 -3.34 -15.13
N PHE A 241 10.68 -3.46 -14.25
CA PHE A 241 10.72 -2.65 -13.05
C PHE A 241 10.83 -1.16 -13.38
N GLN A 242 11.73 -0.78 -14.30
CA GLN A 242 11.88 0.59 -14.77
C GLN A 242 10.62 1.11 -15.49
N GLU A 243 9.97 0.28 -16.32
CA GLU A 243 8.72 0.63 -17.00
C GLU A 243 7.58 0.94 -16.01
N ILE A 244 7.48 0.18 -14.92
CA ILE A 244 6.38 0.27 -13.94
C ILE A 244 6.68 1.30 -12.85
N MET A 245 7.90 1.28 -12.29
CA MET A 245 8.27 2.10 -11.13
C MET A 245 8.92 3.44 -11.48
N GLY A 246 9.29 3.65 -12.75
CA GLY A 246 10.04 4.85 -13.17
C GLY A 246 11.46 4.92 -12.62
N THR A 247 11.93 3.88 -11.90
CA THR A 247 13.24 3.85 -11.24
C THR A 247 13.87 2.46 -11.32
N THR A 248 15.17 2.34 -11.06
CA THR A 248 15.84 1.03 -11.05
C THR A 248 15.53 0.26 -9.77
N PRO A 249 15.59 -1.11 -9.79
CA PRO A 249 15.39 -1.91 -8.57
C PRO A 249 16.37 -1.54 -7.45
N LEU A 250 17.63 -1.21 -7.78
CA LEU A 250 18.63 -0.81 -6.80
C LEU A 250 18.33 0.56 -6.19
N ASP A 251 17.87 1.53 -7.00
CA ASP A 251 17.50 2.84 -6.51
C ASP A 251 16.26 2.75 -5.62
N PHE A 252 15.29 1.90 -5.96
CA PHE A 252 14.12 1.63 -5.12
C PHE A 252 14.52 1.00 -3.78
N LEU A 253 15.39 -0.02 -3.77
CA LEU A 253 15.94 -0.60 -2.54
C LEU A 253 16.65 0.46 -1.69
N ASN A 254 17.48 1.29 -2.31
CA ASN A 254 18.21 2.35 -1.59
C ASN A 254 17.27 3.43 -1.05
N SER A 255 16.21 3.80 -1.77
CA SER A 255 15.20 4.75 -1.25
C SER A 255 14.46 4.19 -0.03
N THR A 256 14.08 2.92 -0.07
CA THR A 256 13.47 2.21 1.08
C THR A 256 14.40 2.23 2.30
N ARG A 257 15.70 1.94 2.10
CA ARG A 257 16.72 1.99 3.17
C ARG A 257 16.88 3.38 3.76
N VAL A 258 16.93 4.41 2.91
CA VAL A 258 17.08 5.81 3.36
C VAL A 258 15.82 6.27 4.11
N GLU A 259 14.63 5.91 3.65
CA GLU A 259 13.37 6.22 4.35
C GLU A 259 13.37 5.63 5.77
N GLU A 260 13.76 4.37 5.92
CA GLU A 260 13.87 3.72 7.23
C GLU A 260 15.00 4.34 8.09
N ALA A 261 16.11 4.76 7.46
CA ALA A 261 17.15 5.49 8.17
C ALA A 261 16.66 6.84 8.70
N CYS A 262 15.85 7.59 7.94
CA CYS A 262 15.24 8.83 8.39
C CYS A 262 14.41 8.64 9.67
N LYS A 263 13.63 7.56 9.74
CA LYS A 263 12.84 7.20 10.94
C LYS A 263 13.75 6.91 12.13
N ARG A 264 14.78 6.06 11.95
CA ARG A 264 15.72 5.71 13.03
C ARG A 264 16.54 6.92 13.51
N LEU A 265 16.95 7.80 12.60
CA LEU A 265 17.66 9.05 12.95
C LEU A 265 16.82 9.96 13.84
N LYS A 266 15.49 9.94 13.72
CA LYS A 266 14.56 10.74 14.53
C LYS A 266 14.15 10.04 15.84
N SER A 267 14.07 8.73 15.85
CA SER A 267 13.53 7.95 16.97
C SER A 267 14.58 7.34 17.88
N THR A 268 15.88 7.42 17.53
CA THR A 268 16.97 6.83 18.33
C THR A 268 18.21 7.72 18.37
N ASP A 269 19.06 7.52 19.40
CA ASP A 269 20.36 8.14 19.52
C ASP A 269 21.51 7.32 18.89
N ALA A 270 21.17 6.24 18.17
CA ALA A 270 22.14 5.38 17.51
C ALA A 270 23.04 6.18 16.55
N SER A 271 24.33 5.84 16.45
CA SER A 271 25.26 6.53 15.55
C SER A 271 24.81 6.43 14.09
N VAL A 272 25.19 7.40 13.27
CA VAL A 272 24.91 7.37 11.82
C VAL A 272 25.50 6.12 11.18
N LEU A 273 26.68 5.67 11.63
CA LEU A 273 27.29 4.43 11.19
C LEU A 273 26.41 3.23 11.52
N SER A 274 26.02 3.08 12.78
CA SER A 274 25.16 1.97 13.23
C SER A 274 23.82 1.96 12.46
N ILE A 275 23.18 3.10 12.27
CA ILE A 275 21.94 3.18 11.49
C ILE A 275 22.19 2.75 10.04
N SER A 276 23.30 3.17 9.41
CA SER A 276 23.59 2.78 8.02
C SER A 276 23.72 1.26 7.85
N GLU A 277 24.34 0.59 8.84
CA GLU A 277 24.47 -0.87 8.87
C GLU A 277 23.11 -1.55 9.10
N GLN A 278 22.36 -1.08 10.09
CA GLN A 278 21.03 -1.60 10.42
C GLN A 278 20.04 -1.52 9.27
N VAL A 279 20.14 -0.51 8.39
CA VAL A 279 19.29 -0.40 7.21
C VAL A 279 19.86 -1.09 5.98
N GLY A 280 21.00 -1.80 6.09
CA GLY A 280 21.55 -2.69 5.06
C GLY A 280 22.56 -2.06 4.10
N PHE A 281 23.13 -0.89 4.40
CA PHE A 281 24.24 -0.37 3.61
C PHE A 281 25.56 -1.03 4.00
N ARG A 282 26.33 -1.45 3.01
CA ARG A 282 27.67 -2.08 3.20
C ARG A 282 28.78 -1.09 3.57
N SER A 283 28.57 0.22 3.30
CA SER A 283 29.53 1.26 3.67
C SER A 283 28.82 2.58 4.00
N ILE A 284 29.35 3.26 5.00
CA ILE A 284 28.89 4.59 5.41
C ILE A 284 28.99 5.62 4.28
N SER A 285 30.01 5.50 3.40
CA SER A 285 30.18 6.40 2.24
C SER A 285 29.05 6.24 1.22
N SER A 286 28.64 5.01 0.92
CA SER A 286 27.49 4.73 0.05
C SER A 286 26.19 5.23 0.67
N PHE A 287 26.00 5.03 1.97
CA PHE A 287 24.86 5.54 2.72
C PHE A 287 24.78 7.08 2.63
N ASN A 288 25.84 7.78 3.04
CA ASN A 288 25.84 9.26 3.03
C ASN A 288 25.56 9.84 1.63
N ARG A 289 26.13 9.25 0.59
CA ARG A 289 25.89 9.66 -0.80
C ARG A 289 24.42 9.44 -1.21
N CYS A 290 23.87 8.26 -0.95
CA CYS A 290 22.45 7.97 -1.23
C CYS A 290 21.53 8.87 -0.43
N PHE A 291 21.79 9.03 0.86
CA PHE A 291 20.99 9.88 1.73
C PHE A 291 20.99 11.35 1.26
N ALA A 292 22.17 11.92 0.99
CA ALA A 292 22.26 13.30 0.51
C ALA A 292 21.59 13.48 -0.86
N ARG A 293 21.70 12.49 -1.76
CA ARG A 293 21.02 12.52 -3.07
C ARG A 293 19.51 12.51 -2.95
N LEU A 294 18.95 11.71 -2.02
CA LEU A 294 17.50 11.52 -1.88
C LEU A 294 16.83 12.57 -1.00
N ILE A 295 17.52 13.01 0.05
CA ILE A 295 16.96 13.90 1.08
C ILE A 295 17.43 15.36 0.89
N GLY A 296 18.48 15.60 0.10
CA GLY A 296 19.05 16.93 -0.13
C GLY A 296 19.98 17.41 0.98
N GLN A 297 20.19 16.65 2.05
CA GLN A 297 21.05 17.01 3.19
C GLN A 297 21.72 15.78 3.81
N SER A 298 22.70 16.00 4.69
CA SER A 298 23.39 14.89 5.36
C SER A 298 22.51 14.24 6.45
N PRO A 299 22.77 12.95 6.80
CA PRO A 299 22.06 12.29 7.90
C PRO A 299 22.17 13.02 9.25
N LYS A 300 23.33 13.64 9.52
CA LYS A 300 23.54 14.44 10.73
C LYS A 300 22.69 15.71 10.73
N ALA A 301 22.65 16.43 9.62
CA ALA A 301 21.80 17.62 9.47
C ALA A 301 20.30 17.26 9.58
N TRP A 302 19.88 16.15 8.99
CA TRP A 302 18.51 15.64 9.11
C TRP A 302 18.12 15.37 10.57
N ARG A 303 19.00 14.73 11.36
CA ARG A 303 18.76 14.48 12.79
C ARG A 303 18.55 15.75 13.58
N THR A 304 19.35 16.80 13.33
CA THR A 304 19.29 18.07 14.07
C THR A 304 18.21 19.03 13.58
N GLY A 305 17.80 18.92 12.31
CA GLY A 305 16.82 19.81 11.67
C GLY A 305 15.34 19.40 11.84
N ALA A 306 15.04 18.41 12.67
CA ALA A 306 13.77 17.68 12.70
C ALA A 306 12.50 18.48 13.11
N HIS A 307 12.58 19.78 13.34
CA HIS A 307 11.43 20.58 13.83
C HIS A 307 10.65 21.37 12.75
N MET A 308 11.06 21.37 11.48
CA MET A 308 10.43 22.24 10.47
C MET A 308 9.54 21.57 9.41
N GLU A 309 9.38 20.24 9.39
CA GLU A 309 8.86 19.56 8.19
C GLU A 309 7.49 18.86 8.28
N ALA A 310 6.77 18.94 9.38
CA ALA A 310 5.40 18.38 9.42
C ALA A 310 4.41 19.09 8.46
N GLN A 311 4.74 20.30 8.00
CA GLN A 311 3.90 21.06 7.06
C GLN A 311 4.26 20.81 5.59
N SER A 312 5.51 20.46 5.28
CA SER A 312 5.94 20.21 3.88
C SER A 312 5.45 18.87 3.32
N ALA A 313 5.32 17.85 4.16
CA ALA A 313 4.83 16.52 3.73
C ALA A 313 3.41 16.56 3.17
N LYS A 314 2.50 17.37 3.75
CA LYS A 314 1.14 17.54 3.23
C LYS A 314 1.10 18.19 1.85
N ALA A 315 1.95 19.19 1.60
CA ALA A 315 2.01 19.87 0.30
C ALA A 315 2.59 18.97 -0.80
N SER A 316 3.59 18.14 -0.47
CA SER A 316 4.22 17.19 -1.41
C SER A 316 3.27 16.06 -1.82
N ILE A 317 2.44 15.54 -0.90
CA ILE A 317 1.45 14.51 -1.19
C ILE A 317 0.38 15.04 -2.17
N LEU A 318 -0.12 16.25 -1.96
CA LEU A 318 -1.12 16.87 -2.83
C LEU A 318 -0.59 17.14 -4.25
N ALA A 319 0.70 17.48 -4.39
CA ALA A 319 1.33 17.70 -5.69
C ALA A 319 1.61 16.39 -6.46
N PHE A 320 1.78 15.26 -5.76
CA PHE A 320 2.11 13.96 -6.37
C PHE A 320 0.88 13.09 -6.70
N THR A 321 -0.26 13.33 -6.05
CA THR A 321 -1.44 12.46 -6.18
C THR A 321 -2.29 12.75 -7.40
N GLY A 322 -2.02 13.82 -8.16
CA GLY A 322 -2.83 14.17 -9.34
C GLY A 322 -4.31 14.48 -9.04
N TRP A 323 -4.63 14.71 -7.78
CA TRP A 323 -5.95 15.18 -7.37
C TRP A 323 -6.04 16.69 -7.55
N VAL A 324 -6.77 17.12 -8.56
CA VAL A 324 -7.12 18.52 -8.80
C VAL A 324 -8.58 18.70 -8.44
#